data_faff471c847203b09a1698e1ef2a65ad
#
_entry.id   faff471c847203b09a1698e1ef2a65ad
#
_cell.length_a   1.000
_cell.length_b   1.000
_cell.length_c   1.000
_cell.angle_alpha   90.00
_cell.angle_beta   90.00
_cell.angle_gamma   90.00
#
_symmetry.space_group_name_H-M   'P 1'
#
loop_
_entity.id
_entity.type
_entity.pdbx_description
1 polymer ?
#
loop_
_entity_poly.entity_id
_entity_poly.type
_entity_poly.pdbx_seq_one_letter_code
_entity_poly.pdbx_strand_id
1 'polypeptide(L)'
;SLLAHAAAVGYETSVLCAFGANNAPIAMSDVVTKYSDTGNFDYEGVNQAIAGITRKGTAFLTRMGVAEQDQCFELFVSARYPLQTTELEIPFTLDEGKISAATIEQITQQFHEAYLARYKTNDPASAIEFVMWRNMATFNRPEIQLSVQPRATDCSLDAALLSTGQAYFGDYGSVETPVYSGDRLQFGMSVPGPALVVLPDTTILVPPFASLETRENGYFVMNVDTSGKQSKPKARAREVAVAP
;
A
#
# COMPACT_ATOMS: atom_id res chain seq x y z
N SER A 1 1.52 -8.60 11.46
CA SER A 1 2.23 -7.77 10.54
C SER A 1 3.51 -8.43 9.99
N LEU A 2 4.26 -7.74 9.15
CA LEU A 2 5.44 -8.24 8.42
C LEU A 2 6.61 -8.70 9.33
N LEU A 3 6.71 -8.21 10.58
CA LEU A 3 7.72 -8.67 11.56
C LEU A 3 7.48 -10.11 12.03
N ALA A 4 6.22 -10.44 12.33
CA ALA A 4 5.84 -11.81 12.65
C ALA A 4 6.04 -12.75 11.46
N HIS A 5 5.98 -12.20 10.23
CA HIS A 5 6.23 -12.94 9.01
C HIS A 5 7.72 -13.24 8.79
N ALA A 6 8.61 -12.29 9.11
CA ALA A 6 10.06 -12.55 9.09
C ALA A 6 10.44 -13.70 10.02
N ALA A 7 9.82 -13.79 11.20
CA ALA A 7 9.99 -14.93 12.12
C ALA A 7 9.48 -16.26 11.53
N ALA A 8 8.34 -16.25 10.85
CA ALA A 8 7.76 -17.45 10.24
C ALA A 8 8.61 -18.04 9.09
N VAL A 9 9.47 -17.24 8.45
CA VAL A 9 10.43 -17.70 7.43
C VAL A 9 11.85 -17.93 7.99
N GLY A 10 12.01 -17.91 9.32
CA GLY A 10 13.27 -18.26 9.99
C GLY A 10 14.29 -17.13 10.10
N TYR A 11 13.87 -15.87 9.98
CA TYR A 11 14.74 -14.72 10.24
C TYR A 11 14.65 -14.30 11.70
N GLU A 12 15.76 -14.28 12.40
CA GLU A 12 15.86 -13.92 13.82
C GLU A 12 15.82 -12.41 14.08
N THR A 13 15.87 -11.58 13.03
CA THR A 13 15.91 -10.12 13.13
C THR A 13 14.85 -9.46 12.28
N SER A 14 14.47 -8.21 12.64
CA SER A 14 13.55 -7.40 11.85
C SER A 14 14.19 -7.01 10.50
N VAL A 15 13.85 -7.73 9.44
CA VAL A 15 14.30 -7.49 8.07
C VAL A 15 13.21 -6.90 7.17
N LEU A 16 12.21 -6.25 7.78
CA LEU A 16 11.04 -5.74 7.08
C LEU A 16 11.40 -4.82 5.90
N CYS A 17 12.36 -3.91 6.10
CA CYS A 17 12.82 -3.02 5.03
C CYS A 17 13.52 -3.78 3.92
N ALA A 18 14.39 -4.74 4.25
CA ALA A 18 15.08 -5.57 3.28
C ALA A 18 14.10 -6.49 2.53
N PHE A 19 13.13 -7.07 3.23
CA PHE A 19 12.06 -7.86 2.62
C PHE A 19 11.20 -7.01 1.68
N GLY A 20 10.78 -5.80 2.11
CA GLY A 20 10.03 -4.87 1.29
C GLY A 20 10.81 -4.44 0.05
N ALA A 21 12.11 -4.13 0.18
CA ALA A 21 12.97 -3.76 -0.93
C ALA A 21 13.15 -4.91 -1.93
N ASN A 22 13.31 -6.15 -1.43
CA ASN A 22 13.40 -7.34 -2.30
C ASN A 22 12.11 -7.65 -3.05
N ASN A 23 10.96 -7.26 -2.50
CA ASN A 23 9.64 -7.49 -3.11
C ASN A 23 9.14 -6.29 -3.91
N ALA A 24 9.79 -5.14 -3.83
CA ALA A 24 9.41 -3.98 -4.61
C ALA A 24 9.55 -4.29 -6.11
N PRO A 25 8.60 -3.86 -6.95
CA PRO A 25 8.74 -3.99 -8.39
C PRO A 25 9.96 -3.19 -8.86
N ILE A 26 10.66 -3.72 -9.86
CA ILE A 26 11.66 -2.91 -10.59
C ILE A 26 10.84 -1.97 -11.45
N ALA A 27 10.96 -0.68 -11.23
CA ALA A 27 10.20 0.34 -11.95
C ALA A 27 11.04 1.55 -12.29
N MET A 28 10.79 2.14 -13.46
CA MET A 28 11.32 3.41 -13.90
C MET A 28 10.20 4.24 -14.53
N SER A 29 10.01 5.45 -14.04
CA SER A 29 9.13 6.43 -14.67
C SER A 29 9.97 7.45 -15.44
N ASP A 30 9.70 7.64 -16.73
CA ASP A 30 10.29 8.68 -17.55
C ASP A 30 9.20 9.56 -18.17
N VAL A 31 9.44 10.84 -18.22
CA VAL A 31 8.49 11.87 -18.65
C VAL A 31 9.11 12.72 -19.75
N VAL A 32 8.31 13.08 -20.74
CA VAL A 32 8.68 14.04 -21.77
C VAL A 32 7.59 15.09 -21.94
N THR A 33 7.98 16.37 -21.92
CA THR A 33 7.07 17.46 -22.22
C THR A 33 7.01 17.61 -23.74
N LYS A 34 5.84 17.35 -24.29
CA LYS A 34 5.56 17.56 -25.72
C LYS A 34 4.10 18.02 -25.82
N TYR A 35 3.91 19.32 -25.98
CA TYR A 35 2.58 19.90 -26.12
C TYR A 35 1.93 19.52 -27.45
N SER A 36 0.65 19.22 -27.40
CA SER A 36 -0.24 19.07 -28.55
C SER A 36 -1.68 19.31 -28.07
N ASP A 37 -2.63 19.47 -28.97
CA ASP A 37 -4.05 19.61 -28.62
C ASP A 37 -4.93 18.85 -29.61
N THR A 38 -6.21 18.66 -29.25
CA THR A 38 -7.18 17.93 -30.09
C THR A 38 -7.52 18.64 -31.40
N GLY A 39 -7.29 19.95 -31.51
CA GLY A 39 -7.57 20.73 -32.73
C GLY A 39 -6.44 20.64 -33.77
N ASN A 40 -5.20 20.48 -33.30
CA ASN A 40 -4.01 20.38 -34.17
C ASN A 40 -2.99 19.43 -33.55
N PHE A 41 -3.24 18.12 -33.65
CA PHE A 41 -2.39 17.12 -33.00
C PHE A 41 -1.12 16.80 -33.81
N ASP A 42 0.04 16.99 -33.18
CA ASP A 42 1.36 16.67 -33.74
C ASP A 42 1.69 15.18 -33.61
N TYR A 43 1.13 14.32 -34.47
CA TYR A 43 1.33 12.87 -34.44
C TYR A 43 2.82 12.49 -34.55
N GLU A 44 3.58 13.15 -35.41
CA GLU A 44 4.98 12.81 -35.63
C GLU A 44 5.84 13.13 -34.39
N GLY A 45 5.74 14.36 -33.89
CA GLY A 45 6.51 14.81 -32.74
C GLY A 45 6.17 14.06 -31.46
N VAL A 46 4.87 13.76 -31.24
CA VAL A 46 4.43 13.00 -30.06
C VAL A 46 4.90 11.55 -30.15
N ASN A 47 4.77 10.89 -31.30
CA ASN A 47 5.25 9.52 -31.50
C ASN A 47 6.78 9.40 -31.31
N GLN A 48 7.55 10.37 -31.79
CA GLN A 48 9.00 10.41 -31.56
C GLN A 48 9.33 10.58 -30.07
N ALA A 49 8.60 11.43 -29.36
CA ALA A 49 8.76 11.66 -27.93
C ALA A 49 8.49 10.38 -27.12
N ILE A 50 7.35 9.71 -27.40
CA ILE A 50 6.96 8.46 -26.74
C ILE A 50 7.98 7.35 -27.03
N ALA A 51 8.39 7.17 -28.27
CA ALA A 51 9.42 6.19 -28.63
C ALA A 51 10.74 6.46 -27.88
N GLY A 52 11.07 7.73 -27.64
CA GLY A 52 12.22 8.13 -26.84
C GLY A 52 12.16 7.65 -25.40
N ILE A 53 11.06 7.92 -24.70
CA ILE A 53 10.88 7.50 -23.29
C ILE A 53 10.70 5.98 -23.15
N THR A 54 10.02 5.33 -24.09
CA THR A 54 9.87 3.86 -24.10
C THR A 54 11.23 3.19 -24.27
N ARG A 55 12.06 3.65 -25.19
CA ARG A 55 13.43 3.12 -25.38
C ARG A 55 14.29 3.25 -24.12
N LYS A 56 14.17 4.34 -23.38
CA LYS A 56 14.89 4.51 -22.10
C LYS A 56 14.40 3.50 -21.06
N GLY A 57 13.09 3.28 -20.96
CA GLY A 57 12.50 2.26 -20.09
C GLY A 57 12.99 0.86 -20.43
N THR A 58 12.98 0.48 -21.71
CA THR A 58 13.52 -0.79 -22.19
C THR A 58 14.98 -0.95 -21.82
N ALA A 59 15.82 0.07 -22.10
CA ALA A 59 17.25 0.03 -21.77
C ALA A 59 17.49 -0.12 -20.26
N PHE A 60 16.67 0.52 -19.43
CA PHE A 60 16.74 0.37 -17.99
C PHE A 60 16.42 -1.05 -17.55
N LEU A 61 15.28 -1.62 -17.96
CA LEU A 61 14.87 -2.97 -17.58
C LEU A 61 15.87 -4.02 -18.08
N THR A 62 16.36 -3.90 -19.30
CA THR A 62 17.39 -4.78 -19.87
C THR A 62 18.68 -4.73 -19.04
N ARG A 63 19.14 -3.52 -18.63
CA ARG A 63 20.29 -3.37 -17.74
C ARG A 63 20.08 -4.01 -16.36
N MET A 64 18.83 -4.05 -15.88
CA MET A 64 18.45 -4.73 -14.65
C MET A 64 18.32 -6.26 -14.81
N GLY A 65 18.58 -6.80 -15.99
CA GLY A 65 18.52 -8.24 -16.29
C GLY A 65 17.12 -8.76 -16.56
N VAL A 66 16.13 -7.88 -16.80
CA VAL A 66 14.74 -8.29 -17.10
C VAL A 66 14.64 -8.72 -18.57
N ALA A 67 14.15 -9.94 -18.80
CA ALA A 67 13.95 -10.45 -20.15
C ALA A 67 12.83 -9.66 -20.85
N GLU A 68 12.92 -9.53 -22.18
CA GLU A 68 12.02 -8.68 -22.97
C GLU A 68 10.52 -9.04 -22.79
N GLN A 69 10.21 -10.32 -22.72
CA GLN A 69 8.84 -10.81 -22.51
C GLN A 69 8.25 -10.48 -21.11
N ASP A 70 9.10 -10.13 -20.15
CA ASP A 70 8.71 -9.81 -18.76
C ASP A 70 8.66 -8.29 -18.52
N GLN A 71 9.00 -7.49 -19.53
CA GLN A 71 8.96 -6.03 -19.45
C GLN A 71 7.53 -5.54 -19.68
N CYS A 72 7.03 -4.72 -18.75
CA CYS A 72 5.72 -4.11 -18.84
C CYS A 72 5.85 -2.60 -19.00
N PHE A 73 5.02 -2.02 -19.85
CA PHE A 73 4.99 -0.58 -20.11
C PHE A 73 3.58 -0.05 -19.99
N GLU A 74 3.42 0.98 -19.17
CA GLU A 74 2.17 1.72 -19.03
C GLU A 74 2.40 3.16 -19.45
N LEU A 75 1.56 3.65 -20.35
CA LEU A 75 1.67 4.99 -20.91
C LEU A 75 0.54 5.88 -20.36
N PHE A 76 0.92 7.10 -20.05
CA PHE A 76 0.01 8.10 -19.52
C PHE A 76 0.25 9.43 -20.21
N VAL A 77 -0.81 10.23 -20.32
CA VAL A 77 -0.73 11.62 -20.77
C VAL A 77 -1.37 12.55 -19.74
N SER A 78 -0.68 13.64 -19.41
CA SER A 78 -1.25 14.75 -18.65
C SER A 78 -2.08 15.62 -19.59
N ALA A 79 -3.38 15.69 -19.33
CA ALA A 79 -4.35 16.40 -20.15
C ALA A 79 -5.14 17.42 -19.33
N ARG A 80 -5.53 18.52 -19.95
CA ARG A 80 -6.34 19.57 -19.33
C ARG A 80 -7.20 20.30 -20.34
N TYR A 81 -8.22 21.00 -19.88
CA TYR A 81 -8.87 22.02 -20.70
C TYR A 81 -8.00 23.27 -20.84
N PRO A 82 -8.12 24.02 -21.94
CA PRO A 82 -7.42 25.27 -22.11
C PRO A 82 -7.63 26.24 -20.93
N LEU A 83 -6.60 27.00 -20.61
CA LEU A 83 -6.58 27.98 -19.51
C LEU A 83 -6.72 27.39 -18.10
N GLN A 84 -6.75 26.07 -17.95
CA GLN A 84 -6.71 25.43 -16.64
C GLN A 84 -5.26 25.07 -16.25
N THR A 85 -5.00 25.12 -14.93
CA THR A 85 -3.71 24.74 -14.36
C THR A 85 -3.69 23.30 -13.86
N THR A 86 -4.87 22.72 -13.61
CA THR A 86 -4.98 21.34 -13.11
C THR A 86 -5.03 20.37 -14.28
N GLU A 87 -4.10 19.42 -14.25
CA GLU A 87 -4.00 18.34 -15.22
C GLU A 87 -4.59 17.05 -14.65
N LEU A 88 -5.17 16.22 -15.51
CA LEU A 88 -5.54 14.84 -15.22
C LEU A 88 -4.62 13.91 -15.98
N GLU A 89 -4.13 12.89 -15.32
CA GLU A 89 -3.33 11.85 -15.93
C GLU A 89 -4.24 10.76 -16.48
N ILE A 90 -4.18 10.53 -17.78
CA ILE A 90 -5.03 9.57 -18.51
C ILE A 90 -4.16 8.44 -19.03
N PRO A 91 -4.44 7.17 -18.67
CA PRO A 91 -3.76 6.03 -19.25
C PRO A 91 -4.19 5.81 -20.70
N PHE A 92 -3.27 5.33 -21.53
CA PHE A 92 -3.58 4.98 -22.91
C PHE A 92 -2.71 3.83 -23.42
N THR A 93 -3.14 3.23 -24.51
CA THR A 93 -2.39 2.19 -25.25
C THR A 93 -2.08 2.65 -26.65
N LEU A 94 -0.96 2.20 -27.20
CA LEU A 94 -0.59 2.47 -28.59
C LEU A 94 -1.33 1.53 -29.54
N ASP A 95 -1.73 2.05 -30.67
CA ASP A 95 -2.26 1.28 -31.78
C ASP A 95 -1.08 0.95 -32.75
N GLU A 96 -0.79 -0.34 -32.94
CA GLU A 96 0.38 -0.80 -33.70
C GLU A 96 1.71 -0.10 -33.32
N GLY A 97 1.88 0.19 -32.02
CA GLY A 97 3.08 0.83 -31.48
C GLY A 97 3.16 2.36 -31.71
N LYS A 98 2.06 3.00 -32.11
CA LYS A 98 1.97 4.44 -32.34
C LYS A 98 0.66 5.03 -31.81
N ILE A 99 0.65 6.33 -31.57
CA ILE A 99 -0.57 7.10 -31.41
C ILE A 99 -1.21 7.31 -32.77
N SER A 100 -2.46 6.88 -32.88
CA SER A 100 -3.34 7.10 -34.02
C SER A 100 -4.46 8.09 -33.68
N ALA A 101 -5.28 8.47 -34.68
CA ALA A 101 -6.47 9.28 -34.43
C ALA A 101 -7.46 8.57 -33.48
N ALA A 102 -7.61 7.27 -33.59
CA ALA A 102 -8.43 6.47 -32.69
C ALA A 102 -7.92 6.50 -31.24
N THR A 103 -6.59 6.46 -31.04
CA THR A 103 -5.96 6.61 -29.72
C THR A 103 -6.32 7.97 -29.10
N ILE A 104 -6.26 9.06 -29.87
CA ILE A 104 -6.60 10.41 -29.39
C ILE A 104 -8.08 10.54 -29.04
N GLU A 105 -8.95 9.93 -29.84
CA GLU A 105 -10.40 9.89 -29.55
C GLU A 105 -10.68 9.15 -28.23
N GLN A 106 -10.04 8.01 -28.03
CA GLN A 106 -10.13 7.23 -26.79
C GLN A 106 -9.64 8.03 -25.56
N ILE A 107 -8.46 8.67 -25.66
CA ILE A 107 -7.92 9.52 -24.58
C ILE A 107 -8.87 10.67 -24.28
N THR A 108 -9.42 11.30 -25.30
CA THR A 108 -10.40 12.40 -25.19
C THR A 108 -11.64 11.97 -24.40
N GLN A 109 -12.21 10.81 -24.76
CA GLN A 109 -13.37 10.27 -24.04
C GLN A 109 -13.03 9.96 -22.58
N GLN A 110 -11.93 9.27 -22.33
CA GLN A 110 -11.48 8.94 -20.97
C GLN A 110 -11.23 10.20 -20.12
N PHE A 111 -10.67 11.24 -20.73
CA PHE A 111 -10.47 12.51 -20.05
C PHE A 111 -11.81 13.15 -19.63
N HIS A 112 -12.79 13.21 -20.52
CA HIS A 112 -14.10 13.77 -20.18
C HIS A 112 -14.80 12.97 -19.07
N GLU A 113 -14.72 11.65 -19.09
CA GLU A 113 -15.25 10.76 -18.05
C GLU A 113 -14.56 10.98 -16.70
N ALA A 114 -13.24 11.00 -16.69
CA ALA A 114 -12.43 11.24 -15.49
C ALA A 114 -12.68 12.63 -14.91
N TYR A 115 -12.78 13.63 -15.79
CA TYR A 115 -13.04 15.01 -15.39
C TYR A 115 -14.45 15.15 -14.76
N LEU A 116 -15.46 14.57 -15.40
CA LEU A 116 -16.83 14.53 -14.87
C LEU A 116 -16.91 13.80 -13.52
N ALA A 117 -16.22 12.67 -13.39
CA ALA A 117 -16.19 11.91 -12.13
C ALA A 117 -15.59 12.74 -10.98
N ARG A 118 -14.54 13.51 -11.26
CA ARG A 118 -13.80 14.29 -10.26
C ARG A 118 -14.47 15.62 -9.92
N TYR A 119 -14.92 16.37 -10.93
CA TYR A 119 -15.40 17.75 -10.78
C TYR A 119 -16.92 17.91 -10.92
N LYS A 120 -17.64 16.84 -11.26
CA LYS A 120 -19.10 16.80 -11.48
C LYS A 120 -19.57 17.70 -12.63
N THR A 121 -18.66 18.11 -13.48
CA THR A 121 -18.90 18.89 -14.70
C THR A 121 -17.86 18.51 -15.75
N ASN A 122 -18.17 18.71 -17.03
CA ASN A 122 -17.23 18.62 -18.14
C ASN A 122 -17.67 19.54 -19.28
N ASP A 123 -16.80 19.76 -20.25
CA ASP A 123 -17.11 20.51 -21.47
C ASP A 123 -16.64 19.71 -22.70
N PRO A 124 -17.49 18.81 -23.23
CA PRO A 124 -17.14 17.97 -24.37
C PRO A 124 -16.89 18.74 -25.68
N ALA A 125 -17.32 20.01 -25.76
CA ALA A 125 -17.10 20.85 -26.93
C ALA A 125 -15.75 21.59 -26.90
N SER A 126 -15.10 21.64 -25.74
CA SER A 126 -13.82 22.29 -25.58
C SER A 126 -12.66 21.40 -26.09
N ALA A 127 -11.65 22.02 -26.68
CA ALA A 127 -10.41 21.32 -27.01
C ALA A 127 -9.72 20.81 -25.73
N ILE A 128 -8.90 19.79 -25.87
CA ILE A 128 -8.08 19.26 -24.78
C ILE A 128 -6.61 19.51 -25.13
N GLU A 129 -5.87 20.04 -24.17
CA GLU A 129 -4.42 20.20 -24.22
C GLU A 129 -3.74 18.98 -23.63
N PHE A 130 -2.79 18.39 -24.36
CA PHE A 130 -1.89 17.33 -23.91
C PHE A 130 -0.52 17.94 -23.63
N VAL A 131 -0.05 17.84 -22.40
CA VAL A 131 1.12 18.60 -21.93
C VAL A 131 2.35 17.73 -21.78
N MET A 132 2.20 16.60 -21.09
CA MET A 132 3.29 15.69 -20.78
C MET A 132 2.90 14.24 -21.07
N TRP A 133 3.88 13.47 -21.53
CA TRP A 133 3.75 12.06 -21.81
C TRP A 133 4.66 11.29 -20.87
N ARG A 134 4.11 10.29 -20.18
CA ARG A 134 4.84 9.49 -19.20
C ARG A 134 4.82 8.01 -19.59
N ASN A 135 5.97 7.38 -19.46
CA ASN A 135 6.11 5.93 -19.54
C ASN A 135 6.50 5.39 -18.16
N MET A 136 5.76 4.40 -17.68
CA MET A 136 6.10 3.59 -16.53
C MET A 136 6.58 2.24 -17.04
N ALA A 137 7.88 2.01 -16.99
CA ALA A 137 8.49 0.73 -17.34
C ALA A 137 8.65 -0.09 -16.06
N THR A 138 8.03 -1.26 -16.00
CA THR A 138 7.97 -2.09 -14.80
C THR A 138 8.30 -3.55 -15.09
N PHE A 139 8.80 -4.23 -14.08
CA PHE A 139 8.87 -5.67 -13.99
C PHE A 139 8.20 -6.11 -12.70
N ASN A 140 7.11 -6.81 -12.82
CA ASN A 140 6.42 -7.42 -11.69
C ASN A 140 7.11 -8.74 -11.35
N ARG A 141 7.83 -8.75 -10.24
CA ARG A 141 8.39 -9.99 -9.71
C ARG A 141 7.28 -10.97 -9.35
N PRO A 142 7.51 -12.28 -9.49
CA PRO A 142 6.58 -13.26 -8.98
C PRO A 142 6.29 -12.98 -7.50
N GLU A 143 5.01 -13.04 -7.12
CA GLU A 143 4.64 -12.91 -5.72
C GLU A 143 5.35 -13.98 -4.88
N ILE A 144 5.98 -13.55 -3.79
CA ILE A 144 6.52 -14.48 -2.83
C ILE A 144 5.33 -15.18 -2.16
N GLN A 145 5.18 -16.44 -2.43
CA GLN A 145 4.21 -17.27 -1.73
C GLN A 145 4.68 -17.49 -0.30
N LEU A 146 3.95 -16.89 0.62
CA LEU A 146 4.20 -17.06 2.04
C LEU A 146 3.75 -18.46 2.45
N SER A 147 4.56 -19.15 3.24
CA SER A 147 4.20 -20.47 3.76
C SER A 147 2.92 -20.37 4.61
N VAL A 148 1.92 -21.18 4.28
CA VAL A 148 0.69 -21.29 5.05
C VAL A 148 0.91 -22.29 6.16
N GLN A 149 0.71 -21.85 7.42
CA GLN A 149 0.77 -22.74 8.57
C GLN A 149 -0.54 -23.54 8.69
N PRO A 150 -0.48 -24.81 9.11
CA PRO A 150 -1.67 -25.57 9.40
C PRO A 150 -2.42 -24.91 10.59
N ARG A 151 -3.73 -24.96 10.54
CA ARG A 151 -4.56 -24.46 11.66
C ARG A 151 -4.32 -25.32 12.88
N ALA A 152 -4.19 -24.66 14.06
CA ALA A 152 -4.10 -25.34 15.32
C ALA A 152 -5.30 -26.26 15.55
N THR A 153 -5.06 -27.48 15.99
CA THR A 153 -6.09 -28.43 16.41
C THR A 153 -6.55 -28.14 17.84
N ASP A 154 -5.66 -27.62 18.66
CA ASP A 154 -5.91 -27.11 20.00
C ASP A 154 -5.62 -25.61 20.03
N CYS A 155 -6.66 -24.82 20.37
CA CYS A 155 -6.59 -23.37 20.49
C CYS A 155 -6.38 -22.91 21.95
N SER A 156 -6.02 -23.82 22.88
CA SER A 156 -5.66 -23.43 24.25
C SER A 156 -4.43 -22.54 24.25
N LEU A 157 -4.47 -21.49 25.08
CA LEU A 157 -3.36 -20.56 25.29
C LEU A 157 -2.38 -21.03 26.37
N ASP A 158 -2.66 -22.12 27.07
CA ASP A 158 -1.88 -22.58 28.23
C ASP A 158 -0.40 -22.87 27.86
N ALA A 159 -0.19 -23.50 26.71
CA ALA A 159 1.17 -23.80 26.22
C ALA A 159 1.96 -22.54 25.83
N ALA A 160 1.27 -21.46 25.51
CA ALA A 160 1.89 -20.19 25.15
C ALA A 160 2.08 -19.24 26.35
N LEU A 161 1.41 -19.49 27.47
CA LEU A 161 1.49 -18.66 28.67
C LEU A 161 2.92 -18.74 29.27
N LEU A 162 3.54 -17.59 29.48
CA LEU A 162 4.86 -17.44 30.10
C LEU A 162 4.74 -17.05 31.57
N SER A 163 3.89 -16.06 31.86
CA SER A 163 3.68 -15.51 33.20
C SER A 163 2.42 -14.67 33.24
N THR A 164 2.08 -14.21 34.43
CA THR A 164 0.99 -13.24 34.65
C THR A 164 1.53 -12.10 35.49
N GLY A 165 1.24 -10.87 35.13
CA GLY A 165 1.71 -9.67 35.82
C GLY A 165 0.58 -8.64 35.97
N GLN A 166 0.93 -7.43 36.41
CA GLN A 166 0.04 -6.28 36.48
C GLN A 166 0.48 -5.24 35.47
N ALA A 167 -0.43 -4.75 34.63
CA ALA A 167 -0.17 -3.64 33.72
C ALA A 167 -1.21 -2.54 33.89
N TYR A 168 -0.79 -1.29 33.68
CA TYR A 168 -1.66 -0.12 33.79
C TYR A 168 -2.21 0.28 32.42
N PHE A 169 -3.53 0.30 32.29
CA PHE A 169 -4.23 0.70 31.07
C PHE A 169 -5.11 1.91 31.31
N GLY A 170 -4.57 3.10 31.27
CA GLY A 170 -5.32 4.36 31.29
C GLY A 170 -6.63 4.32 32.11
N ASP A 171 -7.74 4.29 31.41
CA ASP A 171 -9.09 4.30 32.01
C ASP A 171 -9.47 3.00 32.76
N TYR A 172 -8.75 1.92 32.54
CA TYR A 172 -8.99 0.60 33.18
C TYR A 172 -8.16 0.43 34.48
N GLY A 173 -7.18 1.30 34.70
CA GLY A 173 -6.28 1.20 35.87
C GLY A 173 -5.26 0.06 35.75
N SER A 174 -4.86 -0.48 36.91
CA SER A 174 -3.96 -1.63 36.99
C SER A 174 -4.79 -2.94 36.89
N VAL A 175 -4.49 -3.73 35.89
CA VAL A 175 -5.22 -4.97 35.55
C VAL A 175 -4.27 -6.15 35.47
N GLU A 176 -4.72 -7.31 35.91
CA GLU A 176 -4.00 -8.55 35.71
C GLU A 176 -3.83 -8.82 34.22
N THR A 177 -2.60 -9.07 33.80
CA THR A 177 -2.22 -9.13 32.40
C THR A 177 -1.34 -10.34 32.15
N PRO A 178 -1.86 -11.38 31.49
CA PRO A 178 -1.08 -12.53 31.08
C PRO A 178 -0.06 -12.15 29.98
N VAL A 179 1.09 -12.85 30.02
CA VAL A 179 2.18 -12.69 29.08
C VAL A 179 2.32 -14.00 28.31
N TYR A 180 2.20 -13.94 27.00
CA TYR A 180 2.28 -15.09 26.10
C TYR A 180 3.54 -15.05 25.23
N SER A 181 4.07 -16.22 24.87
CA SER A 181 5.09 -16.36 23.83
C SER A 181 4.43 -16.30 22.45
N GLY A 182 4.81 -15.32 21.63
CA GLY A 182 4.31 -15.19 20.27
C GLY A 182 4.68 -16.37 19.37
N ASP A 183 5.88 -16.96 19.61
CA ASP A 183 6.37 -18.13 18.85
C ASP A 183 5.54 -19.39 19.07
N ARG A 184 4.79 -19.44 20.18
CA ARG A 184 3.90 -20.57 20.51
C ARG A 184 2.45 -20.36 20.08
N LEU A 185 2.13 -19.17 19.55
CA LEU A 185 0.80 -18.88 19.04
C LEU A 185 0.69 -19.37 17.59
N GLN A 186 -0.19 -20.35 17.38
CA GLN A 186 -0.41 -20.98 16.08
C GLN A 186 -1.61 -20.37 15.35
N PHE A 187 -1.71 -20.60 14.05
CA PHE A 187 -2.85 -20.17 13.25
C PHE A 187 -4.20 -20.62 13.86
N GLY A 188 -5.09 -19.68 14.02
CA GLY A 188 -6.43 -19.87 14.58
C GLY A 188 -6.53 -19.65 16.08
N MET A 189 -5.41 -19.43 16.78
CA MET A 189 -5.43 -19.01 18.18
C MET A 189 -5.81 -17.53 18.30
N SER A 190 -6.54 -17.18 19.36
CA SER A 190 -6.96 -15.81 19.66
C SER A 190 -6.62 -15.47 21.11
N VAL A 191 -5.90 -14.39 21.31
CA VAL A 191 -5.50 -13.87 22.62
C VAL A 191 -6.42 -12.70 22.98
N PRO A 192 -7.30 -12.84 23.95
CA PRO A 192 -8.13 -11.71 24.42
C PRO A 192 -7.26 -10.72 25.23
N GLY A 193 -7.59 -9.44 25.15
CA GLY A 193 -6.98 -8.42 26.01
C GLY A 193 -7.66 -8.34 27.40
N PRO A 194 -6.96 -7.84 28.41
CA PRO A 194 -5.60 -7.34 28.37
C PRO A 194 -4.56 -8.47 28.30
N ALA A 195 -3.56 -8.33 27.47
CA ALA A 195 -2.46 -9.30 27.36
C ALA A 195 -1.16 -8.67 26.80
N LEU A 196 -0.03 -9.31 27.02
CA LEU A 196 1.23 -9.06 26.33
C LEU A 196 1.61 -10.29 25.52
N VAL A 197 2.02 -10.10 24.29
CA VAL A 197 2.58 -11.15 23.44
C VAL A 197 4.01 -10.79 23.12
N VAL A 198 4.95 -11.59 23.64
CA VAL A 198 6.39 -11.37 23.49
C VAL A 198 6.90 -12.15 22.30
N LEU A 199 7.61 -11.46 21.42
CA LEU A 199 8.34 -11.98 20.28
C LEU A 199 9.83 -11.71 20.48
N PRO A 200 10.74 -12.37 19.76
CA PRO A 200 12.18 -12.20 19.95
C PRO A 200 12.67 -10.75 19.85
N ASP A 201 12.06 -9.95 18.97
CA ASP A 201 12.48 -8.59 18.63
C ASP A 201 11.44 -7.51 19.00
N THR A 202 10.26 -7.90 19.49
CA THR A 202 9.20 -6.96 19.83
C THR A 202 8.19 -7.53 20.83
N THR A 203 7.34 -6.66 21.38
CA THR A 203 6.22 -7.04 22.23
C THR A 203 4.93 -6.40 21.73
N ILE A 204 3.88 -7.19 21.59
CA ILE A 204 2.55 -6.73 21.21
C ILE A 204 1.74 -6.54 22.48
N LEU A 205 1.28 -5.32 22.71
CA LEU A 205 0.32 -5.00 23.77
C LEU A 205 -1.09 -5.18 23.22
N VAL A 206 -1.88 -6.07 23.84
CA VAL A 206 -3.31 -6.25 23.55
C VAL A 206 -4.11 -5.53 24.63
N PRO A 207 -4.76 -4.41 24.33
CA PRO A 207 -5.52 -3.66 25.33
C PRO A 207 -6.81 -4.38 25.73
N PRO A 208 -7.46 -4.03 26.88
CA PRO A 208 -8.66 -4.69 27.38
C PRO A 208 -9.86 -4.76 26.40
N PHE A 209 -9.89 -3.85 25.44
CA PHE A 209 -10.94 -3.73 24.41
C PHE A 209 -10.54 -4.31 23.06
N ALA A 210 -9.53 -5.19 23.03
CA ALA A 210 -9.06 -5.80 21.79
C ALA A 210 -8.82 -7.30 21.96
N SER A 211 -8.68 -7.99 20.84
CA SER A 211 -8.17 -9.34 20.74
C SER A 211 -7.13 -9.46 19.65
N LEU A 212 -6.20 -10.38 19.79
CA LEU A 212 -5.14 -10.63 18.83
C LEU A 212 -5.33 -12.02 18.23
N GLU A 213 -5.47 -12.13 16.93
CA GLU A 213 -5.61 -13.41 16.22
C GLU A 213 -4.36 -13.73 15.42
N THR A 214 -3.92 -14.98 15.47
CA THR A 214 -2.86 -15.50 14.59
C THR A 214 -3.47 -16.00 13.29
N ARG A 215 -2.98 -15.49 12.15
CA ARG A 215 -3.42 -15.85 10.80
C ARG A 215 -2.53 -16.93 10.18
N GLU A 216 -3.01 -17.50 9.08
CA GLU A 216 -2.39 -18.64 8.40
C GLU A 216 -0.92 -18.43 7.98
N ASN A 217 -0.53 -17.19 7.70
CA ASN A 217 0.85 -16.85 7.33
C ASN A 217 1.71 -16.40 8.52
N GLY A 218 1.28 -16.70 9.76
CA GLY A 218 2.01 -16.37 10.98
C GLY A 218 1.97 -14.90 11.39
N TYR A 219 1.22 -14.04 10.72
CA TYR A 219 1.01 -12.67 11.16
C TYR A 219 -0.14 -12.55 12.15
N PHE A 220 -0.10 -11.48 12.94
CA PHE A 220 -1.12 -11.18 13.92
C PHE A 220 -2.07 -10.08 13.43
N VAL A 221 -3.36 -10.27 13.68
CA VAL A 221 -4.39 -9.26 13.45
C VAL A 221 -4.99 -8.85 14.78
N MET A 222 -4.90 -7.57 15.11
CA MET A 222 -5.56 -7.02 16.30
C MET A 222 -6.94 -6.50 15.93
N ASN A 223 -7.97 -7.11 16.49
CA ASN A 223 -9.34 -6.65 16.39
C ASN A 223 -9.63 -5.72 17.56
N VAL A 224 -9.93 -4.47 17.29
CA VAL A 224 -10.16 -3.43 18.30
C VAL A 224 -11.65 -3.11 18.36
N ASP A 225 -12.26 -3.31 19.52
CA ASP A 225 -13.63 -2.86 19.76
C ASP A 225 -13.67 -1.34 19.98
N THR A 226 -14.20 -0.63 19.01
CA THR A 226 -14.34 0.83 19.07
C THR A 226 -15.71 1.29 19.56
N SER A 227 -16.65 0.37 19.80
CA SER A 227 -18.02 0.69 20.20
C SER A 227 -18.11 1.33 21.59
N GLY A 228 -17.14 1.06 22.47
CA GLY A 228 -17.05 1.64 23.82
C GLY A 228 -16.37 3.01 23.91
N LYS A 229 -15.79 3.53 22.83
CA LYS A 229 -15.00 4.78 22.88
C LYS A 229 -15.81 6.09 22.86
N GLN A 230 -17.13 6.06 22.91
CA GLN A 230 -17.95 7.30 22.90
C GLN A 230 -18.12 7.98 24.28
N SER A 231 -17.63 7.42 25.36
CA SER A 231 -17.61 8.12 26.67
C SER A 231 -16.18 8.55 27.02
N LYS A 232 -15.81 9.80 26.68
CA LYS A 232 -14.62 10.41 27.27
C LYS A 232 -14.83 10.47 28.80
N PRO A 233 -13.99 9.82 29.61
CA PRO A 233 -13.99 10.07 31.04
C PRO A 233 -13.56 11.53 31.24
N LYS A 234 -14.32 12.27 32.03
CA LYS A 234 -13.92 13.59 32.50
C LYS A 234 -12.59 13.45 33.24
N ALA A 235 -11.58 14.19 32.79
CA ALA A 235 -10.33 14.34 33.51
C ALA A 235 -10.63 14.71 34.97
N ARG A 236 -10.33 13.82 35.91
CA ARG A 236 -10.27 14.16 37.32
C ARG A 236 -9.09 15.14 37.50
N ALA A 237 -9.43 16.38 37.78
CA ALA A 237 -8.46 17.35 38.22
C ALA A 237 -7.64 16.76 39.38
N ARG A 238 -6.32 16.67 39.23
CA ARG A 238 -5.42 16.40 40.35
C ARG A 238 -5.55 17.59 41.31
N GLU A 239 -6.21 17.40 42.41
CA GLU A 239 -6.03 18.24 43.58
C GLU A 239 -4.57 18.13 44.00
N VAL A 240 -3.79 19.17 43.74
CA VAL A 240 -2.47 19.34 44.33
C VAL A 240 -2.72 19.76 45.75
N ALA A 241 -2.60 18.85 46.71
CA ALA A 241 -2.55 19.17 48.12
C ALA A 241 -1.24 19.93 48.36
N VAL A 242 -1.34 21.23 48.56
CA VAL A 242 -0.27 22.05 49.13
C VAL A 242 -0.31 21.79 50.63
N ALA A 243 0.69 21.10 51.15
CA ALA A 243 0.88 20.95 52.60
C ALA A 243 1.42 22.23 53.17
N PRO A 244 1.07 22.58 54.43
CA PRO A 244 1.42 23.84 55.10
C PRO A 244 2.91 23.98 55.40
#